data_4beabd4095404a56984571e1977a0633
#
_entry.id   4beabd4095404a56984571e1977a0633
#
_cell.length_a   1.000
_cell.length_b   1.000
_cell.length_c   1.000
_cell.angle_alpha   90.00
_cell.angle_beta   90.00
_cell.angle_gamma   90.00
#
_symmetry.space_group_name_H-M   'P 1'
#
loop_
_entity.id
_entity.type
_entity.pdbx_description
1 polymer ?
#
loop_
_entity_poly.entity_id
_entity_poly.type
_entity_poly.pdbx_seq_one_letter_code
_entity_poly.pdbx_strand_id
1 'polypeptide(L)'
;MAVEKKNKFEEYKFKKGNLNFAVVGHVEWINFLRVDKLPKPGIISHSKKSIEYPAGGGSIIVKTLSELTSNQIHFFTALGDDDYGNRCFKILSRMGINIHVAWRDKPTRRGFSLID
;
A
#
# COMPACT_ATOMS: atom_id res chain seq x y z
N MET A 1 4.31 -10.19 36.15
CA MET A 1 4.97 -10.84 34.99
C MET A 1 4.40 -10.22 33.73
N ALA A 2 5.20 -9.48 33.00
CA ALA A 2 4.82 -9.03 31.67
C ALA A 2 4.89 -10.28 30.75
N VAL A 3 3.73 -10.74 30.30
CA VAL A 3 3.66 -11.72 29.20
C VAL A 3 4.07 -10.96 27.95
N GLU A 4 5.30 -11.17 27.46
CA GLU A 4 5.70 -10.77 26.13
C GLU A 4 4.66 -11.33 25.15
N LYS A 5 3.83 -10.47 24.61
CA LYS A 5 3.01 -10.80 23.45
C LYS A 5 4.00 -11.02 22.30
N LYS A 6 4.51 -12.23 22.12
CA LYS A 6 5.17 -12.64 20.89
C LYS A 6 4.27 -12.24 19.75
N ASN A 7 4.82 -11.41 18.88
CA ASN A 7 4.11 -10.92 17.71
C ASN A 7 3.75 -12.17 16.88
N LYS A 8 2.48 -12.55 16.89
CA LYS A 8 1.97 -13.75 16.20
C LYS A 8 2.38 -13.80 14.71
N PHE A 9 2.73 -12.67 14.13
CA PHE A 9 3.17 -12.59 12.74
C PHE A 9 4.60 -13.13 12.51
N GLU A 10 5.48 -13.16 13.51
CA GLU A 10 6.81 -13.74 13.33
C GLU A 10 6.77 -15.26 13.16
N GLU A 11 5.75 -15.89 13.69
CA GLU A 11 5.56 -17.36 13.65
C GLU A 11 5.19 -17.86 12.24
N TYR A 12 4.68 -16.98 11.36
CA TYR A 12 4.24 -17.31 9.99
C TYR A 12 5.23 -16.90 8.90
N LYS A 13 6.38 -16.34 9.25
CA LYS A 13 7.40 -16.03 8.23
C LYS A 13 7.90 -17.33 7.60
N PHE A 14 7.67 -17.47 6.31
CA PHE A 14 8.27 -18.53 5.53
C PHE A 14 9.79 -18.46 5.65
N LYS A 15 10.43 -19.59 5.95
CA LYS A 15 11.89 -19.67 5.99
C LYS A 15 12.44 -19.16 4.66
N LYS A 16 13.55 -18.41 4.73
CA LYS A 16 14.26 -17.94 3.54
C LYS A 16 14.65 -19.16 2.71
N GLY A 17 14.05 -19.28 1.54
CA GLY A 17 14.38 -20.29 0.53
C GLY A 17 14.96 -19.61 -0.71
N ASN A 18 15.19 -20.39 -1.76
CA ASN A 18 15.64 -19.88 -3.05
C ASN A 18 14.47 -19.42 -3.94
N LEU A 19 13.34 -18.98 -3.33
CA LEU A 19 12.19 -18.52 -4.06
C LEU A 19 12.30 -17.02 -4.33
N ASN A 20 11.91 -16.63 -5.53
CA ASN A 20 11.68 -15.25 -5.90
C ASN A 20 10.18 -15.07 -6.18
N PHE A 21 9.60 -14.08 -5.56
CA PHE A 21 8.21 -13.73 -5.79
C PHE A 21 8.13 -12.61 -6.83
N ALA A 22 7.22 -12.75 -7.79
CA ALA A 22 6.88 -11.69 -8.71
C ALA A 22 5.40 -11.34 -8.54
N VAL A 23 5.14 -10.06 -8.33
CA VAL A 23 3.78 -9.50 -8.25
C VAL A 23 3.62 -8.52 -9.40
N VAL A 24 2.54 -8.65 -10.14
CA VAL A 24 2.12 -7.70 -11.16
C VAL A 24 0.79 -7.11 -10.73
N GLY A 25 0.73 -5.81 -10.55
CA GLY A 25 -0.50 -5.20 -10.06
C GLY A 25 -0.48 -3.67 -10.06
N HIS A 26 -1.65 -3.10 -9.87
CA HIS A 26 -1.79 -1.65 -9.82
C HIS A 26 -1.51 -1.08 -8.45
N VAL A 27 -1.11 0.18 -8.47
CA VAL A 27 -0.97 1.05 -7.29
C VAL A 27 -1.84 2.27 -7.51
N GLU A 28 -2.44 2.75 -6.45
CA GLU A 28 -3.18 3.99 -6.42
C GLU A 28 -2.92 4.74 -5.12
N TRP A 29 -2.97 6.06 -5.17
CA TRP A 29 -2.88 6.88 -3.97
C TRP A 29 -4.27 7.06 -3.38
N ILE A 30 -4.50 6.57 -2.17
CA ILE A 30 -5.82 6.63 -1.51
C ILE A 30 -5.76 7.54 -0.30
N ASN A 31 -6.76 8.40 -0.20
CA ASN A 31 -7.07 9.17 1.01
C ASN A 31 -8.21 8.47 1.74
N PHE A 32 -7.95 8.00 2.95
CA PHE A 32 -8.95 7.46 3.87
C PHE A 32 -9.40 8.57 4.81
N LEU A 33 -10.68 8.91 4.74
CA LEU A 33 -11.27 10.01 5.47
C LEU A 33 -12.31 9.48 6.45
N ARG A 34 -12.08 9.66 7.75
CA ARG A 34 -13.09 9.35 8.75
C ARG A 34 -14.06 10.52 8.86
N VAL A 35 -15.35 10.25 8.66
CA VAL A 35 -16.46 11.20 8.74
C VAL A 35 -17.46 10.75 9.78
N ASP A 36 -18.29 11.66 10.29
CA ASP A 36 -19.36 11.30 11.24
C ASP A 36 -20.49 10.55 10.57
N LYS A 37 -20.79 10.93 9.34
CA LYS A 37 -21.80 10.33 8.47
C LYS A 37 -21.36 10.47 7.04
N LEU A 38 -21.68 9.49 6.23
CA LEU A 38 -21.48 9.60 4.79
C LEU A 38 -22.25 10.80 4.24
N PRO A 39 -21.62 11.66 3.42
CA PRO A 39 -22.26 12.83 2.88
C PRO A 39 -23.40 12.44 1.93
N LYS A 40 -24.51 13.17 2.04
CA LYS A 40 -25.58 13.14 1.05
C LYS A 40 -25.32 14.18 -0.04
N PRO A 41 -25.89 14.04 -1.24
CA PRO A 41 -25.78 15.06 -2.28
C PRO A 41 -26.14 16.45 -1.75
N GLY A 42 -25.28 17.44 -2.05
CA GLY A 42 -25.47 18.82 -1.62
C GLY A 42 -25.01 19.12 -0.17
N ILE A 43 -24.50 18.13 0.56
CA ILE A 43 -24.02 18.32 1.95
C ILE A 43 -22.49 18.28 1.97
N ILE A 44 -21.89 19.24 2.67
CA ILE A 44 -20.46 19.26 2.97
C ILE A 44 -20.23 18.48 4.24
N SER A 45 -19.30 17.52 4.20
CA SER A 45 -18.83 16.79 5.39
C SER A 45 -17.36 17.09 5.63
N HIS A 46 -17.00 17.29 6.89
CA HIS A 46 -15.61 17.48 7.30
C HIS A 46 -15.05 16.16 7.84
N SER A 47 -13.83 15.82 7.43
CA SER A 47 -13.15 14.67 7.99
C SER A 47 -12.56 14.99 9.36
N LYS A 48 -12.75 14.10 10.33
CA LYS A 48 -12.12 14.19 11.66
C LYS A 48 -10.68 13.67 11.65
N LYS A 49 -10.38 12.72 10.78
CA LYS A 49 -9.07 12.10 10.62
C LYS A 49 -8.88 11.71 9.17
N SER A 50 -7.70 11.97 8.66
CA SER A 50 -7.29 11.51 7.33
C SER A 50 -5.99 10.76 7.38
N ILE A 51 -5.87 9.72 6.59
CA ILE A 51 -4.66 8.96 6.35
C ILE A 51 -4.56 8.76 4.84
N GLU A 52 -3.37 8.95 4.30
CA GLU A 52 -3.13 8.72 2.88
C GLU A 52 -1.89 7.87 2.66
N TYR A 53 -1.95 6.92 1.76
CA TYR A 53 -0.83 6.05 1.42
C TYR A 53 -1.06 5.30 0.10
N PRO A 54 0.00 4.66 -0.44
CA PRO A 54 -0.15 3.78 -1.59
C PRO A 54 -1.03 2.59 -1.26
N ALA A 55 -2.11 2.42 -2.01
CA ALA A 55 -3.04 1.31 -1.93
C ALA A 55 -3.21 0.68 -3.33
N GLY A 56 -4.30 -0.05 -3.52
CA GLY A 56 -4.52 -0.88 -4.71
C GLY A 56 -4.02 -2.30 -4.49
N GLY A 57 -4.57 -3.23 -5.25
CA GLY A 57 -4.34 -4.66 -5.04
C GLY A 57 -2.86 -5.06 -5.07
N GLY A 58 -2.08 -4.48 -6.00
CA GLY A 58 -0.66 -4.78 -6.11
C GLY A 58 0.13 -4.36 -4.88
N SER A 59 -0.04 -3.14 -4.41
CA SER A 59 0.70 -2.61 -3.25
C SER A 59 0.34 -3.33 -1.95
N ILE A 60 -0.93 -3.71 -1.78
CA ILE A 60 -1.38 -4.48 -0.61
C ILE A 60 -0.73 -5.86 -0.59
N ILE A 61 -0.69 -6.54 -1.73
CA ILE A 61 -0.07 -7.87 -1.85
C ILE A 61 1.42 -7.80 -1.54
N VAL A 62 2.17 -6.86 -2.12
CA VAL A 62 3.62 -6.79 -1.88
C VAL A 62 3.93 -6.39 -0.44
N LYS A 63 3.13 -5.52 0.17
CA LYS A 63 3.26 -5.19 1.58
C LYS A 63 3.06 -6.43 2.44
N THR A 64 1.98 -7.17 2.23
CA THR A 64 1.70 -8.39 2.97
C THR A 64 2.79 -9.44 2.79
N LEU A 65 3.27 -9.66 1.56
CA LEU A 65 4.38 -10.56 1.30
C LEU A 65 5.66 -10.13 2.00
N SER A 66 5.99 -8.83 2.00
CA SER A 66 7.19 -8.33 2.68
C SER A 66 7.17 -8.57 4.20
N GLU A 67 5.99 -8.68 4.78
CA GLU A 67 5.81 -9.03 6.20
C GLU A 67 5.87 -10.54 6.45
N LEU A 68 5.49 -11.37 5.46
CA LEU A 68 5.39 -12.82 5.60
C LEU A 68 6.66 -13.58 5.19
N THR A 69 7.50 -13.01 4.34
CA THR A 69 8.70 -13.69 3.83
C THR A 69 9.91 -12.79 3.82
N SER A 70 11.09 -13.38 3.97
CA SER A 70 12.39 -12.74 3.74
C SER A 70 12.96 -13.03 2.34
N ASN A 71 12.22 -13.71 1.47
CA ASN A 71 12.60 -13.95 0.08
C ASN A 71 12.52 -12.66 -0.74
N GLN A 72 13.20 -12.65 -1.88
CA GLN A 72 13.12 -11.52 -2.80
C GLN A 72 11.71 -11.37 -3.39
N ILE A 73 11.23 -10.14 -3.40
CA ILE A 73 9.95 -9.78 -4.01
C ILE A 73 10.24 -8.77 -5.10
N HIS A 74 9.79 -9.08 -6.31
CA HIS A 74 9.80 -8.20 -7.47
C HIS A 74 8.39 -7.71 -7.72
N PHE A 75 8.20 -6.40 -7.74
CA PHE A 75 6.90 -5.80 -7.97
C PHE A 75 6.89 -5.01 -9.28
N PHE A 76 6.08 -5.42 -10.22
CA PHE A 76 5.90 -4.78 -11.51
C PHE A 76 4.60 -3.99 -11.52
N THR A 77 4.70 -2.69 -11.72
CA THR A 77 3.56 -1.79 -11.72
C THR A 77 3.73 -0.65 -12.71
N ALA A 78 2.68 0.13 -12.92
CA ALA A 78 2.72 1.37 -13.66
C ALA A 78 2.28 2.53 -12.78
N LEU A 79 3.01 3.63 -12.83
CA LEU A 79 2.72 4.87 -12.10
C LEU A 79 2.72 6.04 -13.09
N GLY A 80 2.01 7.10 -12.74
CA GLY A 80 2.14 8.37 -13.42
C GLY A 80 3.47 9.03 -13.06
N ASP A 81 4.05 9.77 -14.01
CA ASP A 81 5.20 10.63 -13.76
C ASP A 81 4.74 11.94 -13.12
N ASP A 82 4.27 11.83 -11.88
CA ASP A 82 3.72 12.91 -11.07
C ASP A 82 4.13 12.77 -9.59
N ASP A 83 3.74 13.76 -8.76
CA ASP A 83 4.07 13.76 -7.34
C ASP A 83 3.54 12.52 -6.60
N TYR A 84 2.34 12.05 -6.94
CA TYR A 84 1.74 10.89 -6.29
C TYR A 84 2.43 9.60 -6.69
N GLY A 85 2.80 9.45 -7.96
CA GLY A 85 3.59 8.33 -8.45
C GLY A 85 4.95 8.27 -7.77
N ASN A 86 5.62 9.40 -7.64
CA ASN A 86 6.90 9.51 -6.95
C ASN A 86 6.79 9.19 -5.45
N ARG A 87 5.71 9.63 -4.78
CA ARG A 87 5.43 9.27 -3.38
C ARG A 87 5.19 7.77 -3.23
N CYS A 88 4.37 7.18 -4.10
CA CYS A 88 4.14 5.73 -4.12
C CYS A 88 5.45 4.97 -4.27
N PHE A 89 6.26 5.33 -5.24
CA PHE A 89 7.56 4.72 -5.48
C PHE A 89 8.48 4.77 -4.25
N LYS A 90 8.60 5.95 -3.62
CA LYS A 90 9.45 6.14 -2.44
C LYS A 90 9.01 5.28 -1.26
N ILE A 91 7.70 5.22 -1.00
CA ILE A 91 7.15 4.45 0.13
C ILE A 91 7.36 2.95 -0.12
N LEU A 92 7.01 2.46 -1.30
CA LEU A 92 7.13 1.05 -1.65
C LEU A 92 8.59 0.58 -1.69
N SER A 93 9.51 1.42 -2.19
CA SER A 93 10.95 1.11 -2.20
C SER A 93 11.53 0.90 -0.81
N ARG A 94 10.98 1.54 0.21
CA ARG A 94 11.43 1.40 1.61
C ARG A 94 11.00 0.08 2.26
N MET A 95 10.14 -0.69 1.62
CA MET A 95 9.67 -2.00 2.12
C MET A 95 10.65 -3.14 1.83
N GLY A 96 11.81 -2.87 1.24
CA GLY A 96 12.80 -3.89 0.89
C GLY A 96 12.40 -4.76 -0.31
N ILE A 97 11.51 -4.28 -1.15
CA ILE A 97 11.08 -4.92 -2.40
C ILE A 97 11.82 -4.33 -3.60
N ASN A 98 11.98 -5.14 -4.64
CA ASN A 98 12.50 -4.70 -5.94
C ASN A 98 11.33 -4.20 -6.79
N ILE A 99 11.15 -2.90 -6.83
CA ILE A 99 10.07 -2.28 -7.59
C ILE A 99 10.50 -1.93 -9.01
N HIS A 100 9.72 -2.38 -9.99
CA HIS A 100 9.90 -2.12 -11.42
C HIS A 100 8.71 -1.31 -11.92
N VAL A 101 8.95 -0.04 -12.26
CA VAL A 101 7.88 0.89 -12.63
C VAL A 101 7.93 1.20 -14.12
N ALA A 102 6.80 1.00 -14.79
CA ALA A 102 6.53 1.62 -16.08
C ALA A 102 5.94 3.01 -15.84
N TRP A 103 6.79 4.04 -15.95
CA TRP A 103 6.35 5.43 -15.84
C TRP A 103 5.50 5.83 -17.03
N ARG A 104 4.40 6.51 -16.78
CA ARG A 104 3.40 6.85 -17.79
C ARG A 104 3.12 8.35 -17.84
N ASP A 105 2.87 8.82 -19.03
CA ASP A 105 2.32 10.15 -19.28
C ASP A 105 0.78 10.17 -19.04
N LYS A 106 0.40 9.74 -17.84
CA LYS A 106 -0.98 9.75 -17.32
C LYS A 106 -0.90 9.93 -15.81
N PRO A 107 -1.84 10.67 -15.21
CA PRO A 107 -1.80 10.86 -13.77
C PRO A 107 -1.92 9.54 -13.01
N THR A 108 -1.21 9.47 -11.89
CA THR A 108 -1.35 8.35 -10.94
C THR A 108 -2.80 8.27 -10.46
N ARG A 109 -3.35 7.06 -10.45
CA ARG A 109 -4.71 6.83 -9.96
C ARG A 109 -4.83 7.28 -8.51
N ARG A 110 -5.90 8.02 -8.23
CA ARG A 110 -6.23 8.50 -6.89
C ARG A 110 -7.62 8.06 -6.50
N GLY A 111 -7.80 7.80 -5.22
CA GLY A 111 -9.09 7.44 -4.66
C GLY A 111 -9.33 8.11 -3.31
N PHE A 112 -10.60 8.17 -2.94
CA PHE A 112 -11.06 8.60 -1.63
C PHE A 112 -11.93 7.52 -1.04
N SER A 113 -11.64 7.13 0.20
CA SER A 113 -12.45 6.19 0.96
C SER A 113 -13.02 6.92 2.17
N LEU A 114 -14.34 6.97 2.24
CA LEU A 114 -15.06 7.57 3.38
C LEU A 114 -15.44 6.46 4.36
N ILE A 115 -15.14 6.68 5.62
CA ILE A 115 -15.37 5.71 6.70
C ILE A 115 -16.20 6.42 7.79
N ASP A 116 -17.37 5.93 8.10
CA ASP A 116 -18.27 6.39 9.17
C ASP A 116 -18.25 5.47 10.39
#